data_a56e45cea74369677793dc428ee57f46
#
_entry.id   a56e45cea74369677793dc428ee57f46
#
_cell.length_a   1.000
_cell.length_b   1.000
_cell.length_c   1.000
_cell.angle_alpha   90.00
_cell.angle_beta   90.00
_cell.angle_gamma   90.00
#
_symmetry.space_group_name_H-M   'P 1'
#
loop_
_entity.id
_entity.type
_entity.pdbx_description
1 polymer ?
#
loop_
_entity_poly.entity_id
_entity_poly.type
_entity_poly.pdbx_seq_one_letter_code
_entity_poly.pdbx_strand_id
1 'polypeptide(L)'
;MEKRKRKITLTFEKAVEWYRKGGELREVALQAFDETELNPRPESWEEFCKFYPVQRNEVVFMPNSVLKLCGDCVGWDRDPLGDRSICPSMKSAEAHRAMMQLEQLRDCWRKNDIPDFTDSTQTKYSIRLINNELSIVRVSGHQLSFLSFTDYEMTKEFLRCFKPLIEIAKYLI
;
A
#
# COMPACT_ATOMS: atom_id res chain seq x y z
N MET A 1 13.81 26.70 -44.43
CA MET A 1 13.32 27.08 -43.10
C MET A 1 13.62 25.92 -42.13
N GLU A 2 14.67 26.01 -41.32
CA GLU A 2 14.97 25.04 -40.29
C GLU A 2 13.96 25.15 -39.15
N LYS A 3 13.18 24.09 -38.92
CA LYS A 3 12.29 24.02 -37.75
C LYS A 3 13.19 23.92 -36.51
N ARG A 4 13.29 25.01 -35.75
CA ARG A 4 13.91 24.98 -34.40
C ARG A 4 13.21 23.91 -33.57
N LYS A 5 13.88 22.78 -33.35
CA LYS A 5 13.45 21.76 -32.38
C LYS A 5 13.45 22.42 -30.98
N ARG A 6 12.29 22.70 -30.44
CA ARG A 6 12.17 23.13 -29.02
C ARG A 6 12.60 21.97 -28.16
N LYS A 7 13.68 22.15 -27.41
CA LYS A 7 14.13 21.18 -26.41
C LYS A 7 13.12 21.28 -25.24
N ILE A 8 12.24 20.32 -25.13
CA ILE A 8 11.34 20.23 -23.96
C ILE A 8 12.17 19.64 -22.84
N THR A 9 12.42 20.40 -21.79
CA THR A 9 13.05 19.88 -20.57
C THR A 9 11.93 19.26 -19.72
N LEU A 10 11.99 17.95 -19.54
CA LEU A 10 11.04 17.24 -18.68
C LEU A 10 11.48 17.44 -17.22
N THR A 11 10.63 18.05 -16.39
CA THR A 11 10.88 18.14 -14.93
C THR A 11 10.53 16.82 -14.26
N PHE A 12 11.12 16.58 -13.08
CA PHE A 12 10.89 15.36 -12.32
C PHE A 12 9.40 15.16 -11.98
N GLU A 13 8.70 16.22 -11.53
CA GLU A 13 7.27 16.16 -11.19
C GLU A 13 6.42 15.77 -12.41
N LYS A 14 6.79 16.32 -13.57
CA LYS A 14 6.10 15.99 -14.82
C LYS A 14 6.41 14.58 -15.28
N ALA A 15 7.62 14.09 -15.05
CA ALA A 15 8.00 12.71 -15.35
C ALA A 15 7.23 11.72 -14.46
N VAL A 16 7.08 12.01 -13.18
CA VAL A 16 6.25 11.20 -12.26
C VAL A 16 4.78 11.18 -12.70
N GLU A 17 4.22 12.34 -13.09
CA GLU A 17 2.86 12.40 -13.65
C GLU A 17 2.71 11.53 -14.90
N TRP A 18 3.67 11.63 -15.83
CA TRP A 18 3.66 10.87 -17.07
C TRP A 18 3.85 9.37 -16.85
N TYR A 19 4.73 9.00 -15.93
CA TYR A 19 4.92 7.61 -15.53
C TYR A 19 3.61 6.98 -15.03
N ARG A 20 2.86 7.70 -14.20
CA ARG A 20 1.57 7.26 -13.64
C ARG A 20 0.46 7.17 -14.67
N LYS A 21 0.44 8.06 -15.66
CA LYS A 21 -0.54 8.03 -16.75
C LYS A 21 -0.38 6.80 -17.65
N GLY A 22 0.82 6.21 -17.69
CA GLY A 22 1.09 5.01 -18.50
C GLY A 22 1.19 5.30 -20.00
N GLY A 23 1.20 4.22 -20.81
CA GLY A 23 1.30 4.30 -22.27
C GLY A 23 2.58 4.99 -22.75
N GLU A 24 2.50 5.70 -23.87
CA GLU A 24 3.65 6.39 -24.49
C GLU A 24 4.31 7.44 -23.55
N LEU A 25 3.52 8.06 -22.67
CA LEU A 25 4.04 9.05 -21.72
C LEU A 25 4.95 8.38 -20.68
N ARG A 26 4.63 7.17 -20.23
CA ARG A 26 5.49 6.39 -19.34
C ARG A 26 6.83 6.09 -19.99
N GLU A 27 6.83 5.67 -21.25
CA GLU A 27 8.05 5.38 -22.00
C GLU A 27 8.97 6.62 -22.10
N VAL A 28 8.38 7.80 -22.32
CA VAL A 28 9.14 9.07 -22.36
C VAL A 28 9.73 9.39 -20.99
N ALA A 29 8.98 9.17 -19.91
CA ALA A 29 9.47 9.40 -18.55
C ALA A 29 10.65 8.46 -18.22
N LEU A 30 10.57 7.18 -18.59
CA LEU A 30 11.62 6.17 -18.39
C LEU A 30 12.89 6.40 -19.24
N GLN A 31 12.81 7.20 -20.31
CA GLN A 31 14.01 7.62 -21.05
C GLN A 31 14.80 8.71 -20.32
N ALA A 32 14.19 9.44 -19.41
CA ALA A 32 14.79 10.57 -18.72
C ALA A 32 15.16 10.29 -17.25
N PHE A 33 14.51 9.31 -16.62
CA PHE A 33 14.65 9.00 -15.21
C PHE A 33 14.55 7.49 -14.97
N ASP A 34 15.25 6.99 -13.96
CA ASP A 34 15.16 5.59 -13.56
C ASP A 34 13.78 5.26 -12.97
N GLU A 35 13.30 4.04 -13.19
CA GLU A 35 12.00 3.59 -12.68
C GLU A 35 11.93 3.66 -11.16
N THR A 36 13.03 3.41 -10.47
CA THR A 36 13.10 3.51 -8.99
C THR A 36 12.93 4.93 -8.49
N GLU A 37 13.37 5.93 -9.27
CA GLU A 37 13.17 7.34 -8.96
C GLU A 37 11.71 7.75 -9.20
N LEU A 38 11.13 7.32 -10.32
CA LEU A 38 9.74 7.66 -10.70
C LEU A 38 8.69 6.95 -9.86
N ASN A 39 9.04 5.81 -9.28
CA ASN A 39 8.17 4.99 -8.44
C ASN A 39 8.94 4.43 -7.23
N PRO A 40 9.36 5.31 -6.31
CA PRO A 40 10.09 4.90 -5.12
C PRO A 40 9.22 4.03 -4.22
N ARG A 41 9.88 3.18 -3.42
CA ARG A 41 9.22 2.47 -2.32
C ARG A 41 9.17 3.40 -1.11
N PRO A 42 7.99 3.81 -0.64
CA PRO A 42 7.90 4.65 0.53
C PRO A 42 8.36 3.88 1.78
N GLU A 43 9.08 4.55 2.65
CA GLU A 43 9.52 3.99 3.94
C GLU A 43 8.60 4.40 5.11
N SER A 44 7.62 5.26 4.84
CA SER A 44 6.60 5.67 5.81
C SER A 44 5.25 5.89 5.15
N TRP A 45 4.19 5.95 5.97
CA TRP A 45 2.85 6.30 5.50
C TRP A 45 2.77 7.74 4.98
N GLU A 46 3.47 8.66 5.60
CA GLU A 46 3.56 10.07 5.20
C GLU A 46 4.22 10.22 3.83
N GLU A 47 5.29 9.46 3.58
CA GLU A 47 5.92 9.39 2.26
C GLU A 47 4.98 8.79 1.22
N PHE A 48 4.31 7.69 1.55
CA PHE A 48 3.30 7.11 0.66
C PHE A 48 2.26 8.14 0.24
N CYS A 49 1.70 8.90 1.19
CA CYS A 49 0.71 9.94 0.89
C CYS A 49 1.25 11.08 0.01
N LYS A 50 2.55 11.39 0.10
CA LYS A 50 3.20 12.38 -0.79
C LYS A 50 3.38 11.85 -2.20
N PHE A 51 3.83 10.60 -2.33
CA PHE A 51 4.05 9.99 -3.65
C PHE A 51 2.75 9.61 -4.34
N TYR A 52 1.73 9.24 -3.59
CA TYR A 52 0.42 8.78 -4.09
C TYR A 52 -0.74 9.63 -3.55
N PRO A 53 -0.78 10.94 -3.86
CA PRO A 53 -1.87 11.80 -3.41
C PRO A 53 -3.17 11.37 -4.08
N VAL A 54 -4.24 11.29 -3.30
CA VAL A 54 -5.59 11.03 -3.83
C VAL A 54 -6.01 12.20 -4.70
N GLN A 55 -6.27 11.95 -5.97
CA GLN A 55 -6.79 12.97 -6.89
C GLN A 55 -8.29 13.16 -6.65
N ARG A 56 -8.76 14.42 -6.65
CA ARG A 56 -10.18 14.76 -6.36
C ARG A 56 -11.21 14.06 -7.26
N ASN A 57 -10.80 13.53 -8.40
CA ASN A 57 -11.67 12.90 -9.40
C ASN A 57 -11.49 11.36 -9.47
N GLU A 58 -10.65 10.78 -8.64
CA GLU A 58 -10.55 9.33 -8.55
C GLU A 58 -11.74 8.79 -7.76
N VAL A 59 -12.38 7.76 -8.31
CA VAL A 59 -13.36 6.97 -7.55
C VAL A 59 -12.58 6.19 -6.51
N VAL A 60 -12.45 6.78 -5.33
CA VAL A 60 -11.85 6.10 -4.20
C VAL A 60 -12.94 5.22 -3.59
N PHE A 61 -12.76 3.91 -3.66
CA PHE A 61 -13.54 2.99 -2.84
C PHE A 61 -13.14 3.21 -1.38
N MET A 62 -13.78 4.18 -0.73
CA MET A 62 -13.69 4.29 0.71
C MET A 62 -14.63 3.24 1.30
N PRO A 63 -14.15 2.35 2.17
CA PRO A 63 -15.05 1.71 3.10
C PRO A 63 -15.73 2.86 3.84
N ASN A 64 -17.04 2.95 3.70
CA ASN A 64 -17.89 4.04 4.14
C ASN A 64 -17.27 4.86 5.27
N SER A 65 -17.31 6.16 5.18
CA SER A 65 -16.69 7.23 5.97
C SER A 65 -16.74 7.11 7.51
N VAL A 66 -17.01 5.96 8.04
CA VAL A 66 -17.26 5.61 9.43
C VAL A 66 -16.00 5.26 10.21
N LEU A 67 -14.83 5.12 9.57
CA LEU A 67 -13.56 5.08 10.28
C LEU A 67 -13.10 6.47 10.75
N LYS A 68 -14.03 7.38 11.04
CA LYS A 68 -13.77 8.45 11.98
C LYS A 68 -13.54 7.79 13.33
N LEU A 69 -12.32 7.87 13.82
CA LEU A 69 -11.99 7.63 15.23
C LEU A 69 -12.65 8.73 16.06
N CYS A 70 -13.93 8.61 16.25
CA CYS A 70 -14.73 9.53 17.02
C CYS A 70 -15.14 8.78 18.28
N GLY A 71 -14.46 9.07 19.38
CA GLY A 71 -14.76 8.46 20.67
C GLY A 71 -16.19 8.72 21.17
N ASP A 72 -16.90 9.70 20.57
CA ASP A 72 -18.20 10.16 21.05
C ASP A 72 -19.34 10.04 20.04
N CYS A 73 -19.07 9.57 18.84
CA CYS A 73 -20.07 9.56 17.78
C CYS A 73 -20.40 8.14 17.31
N VAL A 74 -20.96 7.36 18.19
CA VAL A 74 -21.93 6.35 17.77
C VAL A 74 -23.24 7.08 17.53
N GLY A 75 -23.28 7.86 16.47
CA GLY A 75 -24.52 8.42 15.97
C GLY A 75 -25.34 7.29 15.37
N TRP A 76 -26.24 6.76 16.12
CA TRP A 76 -27.21 5.71 15.76
C TRP A 76 -28.11 6.10 14.58
N ASP A 77 -28.06 7.36 14.14
CA ASP A 77 -28.94 7.92 13.11
C ASP A 77 -28.55 7.58 11.67
N ARG A 78 -27.44 6.88 11.46
CA ARG A 78 -27.10 6.33 10.15
C ARG A 78 -26.91 4.85 10.34
N ASP A 79 -27.97 4.10 10.07
CA ASP A 79 -27.84 2.67 9.84
C ASP A 79 -26.68 2.47 8.85
N PRO A 80 -25.55 1.93 9.29
CA PRO A 80 -24.41 1.67 8.41
C PRO A 80 -24.78 0.46 7.58
N LEU A 81 -25.79 0.59 6.71
CA LEU A 81 -26.15 -0.32 5.61
C LEU A 81 -25.91 -1.81 5.91
N GLY A 82 -26.17 -2.23 7.15
CA GLY A 82 -26.13 -3.63 7.59
C GLY A 82 -24.76 -4.31 7.62
N ASP A 83 -23.66 -3.63 7.30
CA ASP A 83 -22.35 -4.26 7.13
C ASP A 83 -21.48 -4.36 8.39
N ARG A 84 -22.04 -3.99 9.55
CA ARG A 84 -21.36 -4.10 10.86
C ARG A 84 -19.95 -3.50 10.91
N SER A 85 -19.70 -2.41 10.19
CA SER A 85 -18.42 -1.71 10.20
C SER A 85 -18.11 -0.98 11.52
N ILE A 86 -18.84 -1.32 12.60
CA ILE A 86 -18.63 -0.76 13.93
C ILE A 86 -17.53 -1.54 14.64
N CYS A 87 -16.45 -0.86 14.94
CA CYS A 87 -15.39 -1.45 15.74
C CYS A 87 -15.78 -1.44 17.23
N PRO A 88 -15.61 -2.57 17.95
CA PRO A 88 -16.05 -2.70 19.35
C PRO A 88 -15.22 -1.85 20.33
N SER A 89 -14.09 -1.31 19.89
CA SER A 89 -13.21 -0.46 20.71
C SER A 89 -12.38 0.46 19.84
N MET A 90 -11.84 1.53 20.44
CA MET A 90 -10.88 2.44 19.81
C MET A 90 -9.66 1.65 19.29
N LYS A 91 -9.12 0.74 20.10
CA LYS A 91 -8.00 -0.11 19.71
C LYS A 91 -8.28 -0.95 18.47
N SER A 92 -9.50 -1.51 18.37
CA SER A 92 -9.93 -2.25 17.17
C SER A 92 -10.03 -1.34 15.93
N ALA A 93 -10.56 -0.12 16.10
CA ALA A 93 -10.65 0.85 15.00
C ALA A 93 -9.26 1.30 14.51
N GLU A 94 -8.32 1.52 15.42
CA GLU A 94 -6.92 1.85 15.10
C GLU A 94 -6.25 0.69 14.35
N ALA A 95 -6.47 -0.55 14.80
CA ALA A 95 -5.91 -1.73 14.15
C ALA A 95 -6.46 -1.90 12.72
N HIS A 96 -7.75 -1.71 12.49
CA HIS A 96 -8.34 -1.76 11.15
C HIS A 96 -7.78 -0.64 10.24
N ARG A 97 -7.63 0.58 10.77
CA ARG A 97 -7.00 1.66 10.02
C ARG A 97 -5.56 1.32 9.63
N ALA A 98 -4.79 0.79 10.57
CA ALA A 98 -3.41 0.36 10.30
C ALA A 98 -3.36 -0.76 9.25
N MET A 99 -4.29 -1.72 9.29
CA MET A 99 -4.42 -2.76 8.26
C MET A 99 -4.65 -2.18 6.88
N MET A 100 -5.55 -1.22 6.73
CA MET A 100 -5.82 -0.57 5.44
C MET A 100 -4.60 0.18 4.90
N GLN A 101 -3.83 0.85 5.77
CA GLN A 101 -2.58 1.51 5.42
C GLN A 101 -1.53 0.49 4.98
N LEU A 102 -1.37 -0.60 5.73
CA LEU A 102 -0.44 -1.68 5.42
C LEU A 102 -0.79 -2.38 4.09
N GLU A 103 -2.07 -2.49 3.75
CA GLU A 103 -2.50 -3.05 2.47
C GLU A 103 -1.98 -2.21 1.30
N GLN A 104 -2.20 -0.91 1.34
CA GLN A 104 -1.76 0.01 0.30
C GLN A 104 -0.23 0.06 0.19
N LEU A 105 0.47 0.09 1.33
CA LEU A 105 1.93 0.04 1.38
C LEU A 105 2.47 -1.27 0.82
N ARG A 106 1.90 -2.40 1.22
CA ARG A 106 2.24 -3.73 0.71
C ARG A 106 2.11 -3.80 -0.80
N ASP A 107 0.99 -3.35 -1.35
CA ASP A 107 0.71 -3.42 -2.78
C ASP A 107 1.63 -2.49 -3.57
N CYS A 108 1.95 -1.31 -3.01
CA CYS A 108 2.96 -0.42 -3.56
C CYS A 108 4.35 -1.07 -3.62
N TRP A 109 4.75 -1.80 -2.56
CA TRP A 109 6.04 -2.47 -2.48
C TRP A 109 6.14 -3.68 -3.40
N ARG A 110 5.07 -4.46 -3.50
CA ARG A 110 4.99 -5.63 -4.40
C ARG A 110 5.04 -5.25 -5.87
N LYS A 111 4.49 -4.10 -6.22
CA LYS A 111 4.27 -3.70 -7.63
C LYS A 111 3.53 -4.82 -8.39
N ASN A 112 4.24 -5.53 -9.29
CA ASN A 112 3.69 -6.64 -10.07
C ASN A 112 4.02 -8.02 -9.48
N ASP A 113 4.76 -8.08 -8.37
CA ASP A 113 5.19 -9.32 -7.73
C ASP A 113 4.18 -9.77 -6.67
N ILE A 114 3.01 -10.20 -7.15
CA ILE A 114 1.91 -10.65 -6.30
C ILE A 114 2.09 -12.15 -6.00
N PRO A 115 2.11 -12.56 -4.71
CA PRO A 115 2.18 -13.98 -4.35
C PRO A 115 1.00 -14.77 -4.91
N ASP A 116 1.28 -15.82 -5.68
CA ASP A 116 0.26 -16.76 -6.14
C ASP A 116 0.06 -17.88 -5.10
N PHE A 117 -1.03 -17.79 -4.35
CA PHE A 117 -1.34 -18.78 -3.32
C PHE A 117 -1.89 -20.09 -3.90
N THR A 118 -2.14 -20.19 -5.19
CA THR A 118 -2.51 -21.45 -5.87
C THR A 118 -1.27 -22.23 -6.29
N ASP A 119 -0.13 -21.55 -6.50
CA ASP A 119 1.15 -22.18 -6.81
C ASP A 119 1.85 -22.64 -5.53
N SER A 120 1.87 -23.96 -5.31
CA SER A 120 2.56 -24.59 -4.18
C SER A 120 4.10 -24.59 -4.33
N THR A 121 4.62 -24.36 -5.52
CA THR A 121 6.07 -24.31 -5.79
C THR A 121 6.67 -22.94 -5.52
N GLN A 122 5.87 -21.89 -5.61
CA GLN A 122 6.31 -20.53 -5.30
C GLN A 122 6.59 -20.37 -3.82
N THR A 123 7.83 -20.00 -3.50
CA THR A 123 8.21 -19.63 -2.12
C THR A 123 7.59 -18.28 -1.77
N LYS A 124 6.97 -18.21 -0.60
CA LYS A 124 6.35 -16.99 -0.07
C LYS A 124 6.84 -16.74 1.35
N TYR A 125 6.97 -15.49 1.71
CA TYR A 125 7.35 -15.06 3.05
C TYR A 125 6.25 -14.19 3.63
N SER A 126 5.87 -14.45 4.87
CA SER A 126 4.77 -13.75 5.51
C SER A 126 5.20 -13.21 6.87
N ILE A 127 4.80 -11.99 7.15
CA ILE A 127 4.93 -11.40 8.49
C ILE A 127 3.74 -11.87 9.31
N ARG A 128 4.02 -12.54 10.44
CA ARG A 128 3.01 -13.09 11.34
C ARG A 128 3.37 -12.86 12.80
N LEU A 129 2.36 -12.86 13.64
CA LEU A 129 2.53 -12.86 15.08
C LEU A 129 2.71 -14.31 15.57
N ILE A 130 3.90 -14.65 16.08
CA ILE A 130 4.21 -15.97 16.65
C ILE A 130 4.70 -15.75 18.08
N ASN A 131 4.07 -16.41 19.06
CA ASN A 131 4.40 -16.23 20.46
C ASN A 131 4.45 -14.77 20.92
N ASN A 132 3.53 -13.95 20.40
CA ASN A 132 3.43 -12.50 20.63
C ASN A 132 4.61 -11.68 20.06
N GLU A 133 5.41 -12.24 19.18
CA GLU A 133 6.50 -11.56 18.47
C GLU A 133 6.25 -11.55 16.96
N LEU A 134 6.58 -10.42 16.32
CA LEU A 134 6.52 -10.32 14.85
C LEU A 134 7.68 -11.11 14.23
N SER A 135 7.34 -12.08 13.41
CA SER A 135 8.29 -12.98 12.77
C SER A 135 8.00 -13.12 11.28
N ILE A 136 9.07 -13.32 10.50
CA ILE A 136 8.96 -13.68 9.09
C ILE A 136 8.96 -15.19 8.98
N VAL A 137 7.91 -15.75 8.40
CA VAL A 137 7.79 -17.18 8.18
C VAL A 137 7.73 -17.49 6.68
N ARG A 138 8.40 -18.58 6.29
CA ARG A 138 8.20 -19.15 4.97
C ARG A 138 6.87 -19.87 4.96
N VAL A 139 6.01 -19.50 4.00
CA VAL A 139 4.70 -20.14 3.82
C VAL A 139 4.68 -20.89 2.49
N SER A 140 4.06 -22.06 2.48
CA SER A 140 3.88 -22.87 1.27
C SER A 140 2.39 -23.11 1.00
N GLY A 141 2.06 -23.28 -0.29
CA GLY A 141 0.71 -23.62 -0.71
C GLY A 141 -0.33 -22.55 -0.40
N HIS A 142 -1.52 -22.98 -0.05
CA HIS A 142 -2.73 -22.17 0.06
C HIS A 142 -2.87 -21.35 1.35
N GLN A 143 -1.82 -21.19 2.12
CA GLN A 143 -1.87 -20.38 3.36
C GLN A 143 -1.93 -18.89 3.02
N LEU A 144 -3.16 -18.37 2.90
CA LEU A 144 -3.39 -16.94 2.76
C LEU A 144 -2.84 -16.20 3.97
N SER A 145 -2.08 -15.17 3.72
CA SER A 145 -1.65 -14.22 4.75
C SER A 145 -1.63 -12.82 4.18
N PHE A 146 -2.11 -11.89 4.99
CA PHE A 146 -2.26 -10.50 4.61
C PHE A 146 -0.94 -9.84 4.22
N LEU A 147 0.11 -9.99 5.03
CA LEU A 147 1.44 -9.43 4.77
C LEU A 147 2.38 -10.50 4.20
N SER A 148 2.16 -10.91 2.94
CA SER A 148 3.00 -11.89 2.25
C SER A 148 3.69 -11.28 1.04
N PHE A 149 4.90 -11.74 0.77
CA PHE A 149 5.77 -11.34 -0.32
C PHE A 149 6.45 -12.58 -0.93
N THR A 150 6.99 -12.47 -2.13
CA THR A 150 7.74 -13.53 -2.79
C THR A 150 9.23 -13.47 -2.45
N ASP A 151 9.73 -12.31 -2.02
CA ASP A 151 11.12 -12.05 -1.69
C ASP A 151 11.34 -11.86 -0.18
N TYR A 152 12.35 -12.56 0.38
CA TYR A 152 12.67 -12.51 1.81
C TYR A 152 13.22 -11.15 2.25
N GLU A 153 14.15 -10.58 1.47
CA GLU A 153 14.78 -9.31 1.82
C GLU A 153 13.77 -8.16 1.74
N MET A 154 12.88 -8.20 0.74
CA MET A 154 11.75 -7.27 0.67
C MET A 154 10.86 -7.39 1.90
N THR A 155 10.54 -8.61 2.34
CA THR A 155 9.69 -8.85 3.53
C THR A 155 10.34 -8.30 4.79
N LYS A 156 11.65 -8.50 4.93
CA LYS A 156 12.45 -8.05 6.07
C LYS A 156 12.51 -6.52 6.13
N GLU A 157 12.74 -5.90 4.98
CA GLU A 157 12.81 -4.45 4.88
C GLU A 157 11.43 -3.82 5.12
N PHE A 158 10.36 -4.40 4.59
CA PHE A 158 8.99 -3.99 4.88
C PHE A 158 8.69 -4.05 6.38
N LEU A 159 9.06 -5.15 7.04
CA LEU A 159 8.91 -5.28 8.49
C LEU A 159 9.70 -4.20 9.24
N ARG A 160 10.92 -3.89 8.81
CA ARG A 160 11.76 -2.85 9.40
C ARG A 160 11.12 -1.47 9.29
N CYS A 161 10.67 -1.09 8.09
CA CYS A 161 10.11 0.22 7.82
C CYS A 161 8.77 0.43 8.54
N PHE A 162 7.91 -0.60 8.55
CA PHE A 162 6.53 -0.46 9.02
C PHE A 162 6.23 -1.18 10.33
N LYS A 163 7.27 -1.58 11.09
CA LYS A 163 7.10 -2.25 12.38
C LYS A 163 6.13 -1.55 13.32
N PRO A 164 6.19 -0.22 13.53
CA PRO A 164 5.24 0.46 14.42
C PRO A 164 3.77 0.32 13.95
N LEU A 165 3.54 0.39 12.64
CA LEU A 165 2.20 0.24 12.06
C LEU A 165 1.70 -1.21 12.17
N ILE A 166 2.60 -2.18 11.94
CA ILE A 166 2.31 -3.61 12.08
C ILE A 166 1.99 -3.94 13.54
N GLU A 167 2.67 -3.34 14.51
CA GLU A 167 2.38 -3.52 15.94
C GLU A 167 0.98 -3.02 16.33
N ILE A 168 0.48 -1.98 15.69
CA ILE A 168 -0.91 -1.51 15.88
C ILE A 168 -1.89 -2.54 15.33
N ALA A 169 -1.60 -3.12 14.17
CA ALA A 169 -2.46 -4.08 13.48
C ALA A 169 -2.30 -5.53 13.97
N LYS A 170 -1.35 -5.83 14.85
CA LYS A 170 -0.86 -7.20 15.14
C LYS A 170 -1.93 -8.22 15.56
N TYR A 171 -3.06 -7.78 16.05
CA TYR A 171 -4.16 -8.68 16.42
C TYR A 171 -5.07 -9.05 15.25
N LEU A 172 -4.83 -8.47 14.08
CA LEU A 172 -5.60 -8.72 12.86
C LEU A 172 -4.78 -9.46 11.77
N ILE A 173 -3.48 -9.69 12.01
CA ILE A 173 -2.55 -10.33 11.08
C ILE A 173 -2.09 -11.72 11.55
#